data_3169af8f3facb37b3ca2a741d533b68a
#
_entry.id   3169af8f3facb37b3ca2a741d533b68a
#
_cell.length_a   1.000
_cell.length_b   1.000
_cell.length_c   1.000
_cell.angle_alpha   90.00
_cell.angle_beta   90.00
_cell.angle_gamma   90.00
#
_symmetry.space_group_name_H-M   'P 1'
#
loop_
_entity.id
_entity.type
_entity.pdbx_description
1 polymer ?
#
loop_
_entity_poly.entity_id
_entity_poly.type
_entity_poly.pdbx_seq_one_letter_code
_entity_poly.pdbx_strand_id
1 'polypeptide(L)'
;MKNFLKIAQNVDVMPLLLAIARQPELWKEDTYLRDYPQGPFAQIETIMLRFPVKSVVETEEALKQHLVHYDQHENIDYPAYHKLHEARPIVMNLMAYVRGERLGRVMINKIAPGGRIFPHADSPVHAEYWTRFHVCLQSSPGYIFRCGDEQVFMRAGEIWYFNNKLEHSVENNGVDDRISMVVDIRTSR
;
A
#
# COMPACT_ATOMS: atom_id res chain seq x y z
N MET A 1 -5.99 -21.85 1.50
CA MET A 1 -5.64 -20.52 1.99
C MET A 1 -6.91 -19.68 1.91
N LYS A 2 -7.34 -19.11 3.02
CA LYS A 2 -8.60 -18.36 3.11
C LYS A 2 -8.38 -16.86 3.03
N ASN A 3 -7.25 -16.41 3.61
CA ASN A 3 -6.97 -15.00 3.85
C ASN A 3 -5.96 -14.43 2.85
N PHE A 4 -5.24 -15.27 2.12
CA PHE A 4 -4.30 -14.89 1.08
C PHE A 4 -4.54 -15.64 -0.22
N LEU A 5 -4.33 -14.96 -1.35
CA LEU A 5 -4.36 -15.56 -2.68
C LEU A 5 -3.23 -14.95 -3.52
N LYS A 6 -2.34 -15.81 -4.05
CA LYS A 6 -1.35 -15.36 -5.03
C LYS A 6 -2.05 -15.12 -6.37
N ILE A 7 -1.99 -13.89 -6.85
CA ILE A 7 -2.63 -13.44 -8.10
C ILE A 7 -1.70 -13.62 -9.29
N ALA A 8 -0.41 -13.25 -9.13
CA ALA A 8 0.58 -13.35 -10.18
C ALA A 8 1.97 -13.58 -9.59
N GLN A 9 2.89 -14.00 -10.47
CA GLN A 9 4.33 -14.11 -10.18
C GLN A 9 5.15 -13.76 -11.42
N ASN A 10 6.44 -13.54 -11.22
CA ASN A 10 7.38 -13.14 -12.28
C ASN A 10 7.03 -11.79 -12.92
N VAL A 11 6.39 -10.89 -12.15
CA VAL A 11 6.17 -9.52 -12.60
C VAL A 11 7.52 -8.80 -12.59
N ASP A 12 7.85 -8.14 -13.71
CA ASP A 12 9.06 -7.34 -13.80
C ASP A 12 8.90 -6.07 -12.95
N VAL A 13 9.54 -6.06 -11.80
CA VAL A 13 9.55 -4.95 -10.84
C VAL A 13 10.85 -4.14 -10.89
N MET A 14 11.84 -4.59 -11.66
CA MET A 14 13.17 -3.96 -11.69
C MET A 14 13.16 -2.52 -12.19
N PRO A 15 12.40 -2.17 -13.27
CA PRO A 15 12.34 -0.78 -13.70
C PRO A 15 11.90 0.17 -12.58
N LEU A 16 10.84 -0.22 -11.83
CA LEU A 16 10.34 0.59 -10.72
C LEU A 16 11.34 0.67 -9.55
N LEU A 17 11.98 -0.44 -9.19
CA LEU A 17 13.01 -0.43 -8.13
C LEU A 17 14.19 0.48 -8.49
N LEU A 18 14.64 0.43 -9.75
CA LEU A 18 15.73 1.31 -10.22
C LEU A 18 15.30 2.79 -10.22
N ALA A 19 14.06 3.07 -10.61
CA ALA A 19 13.53 4.44 -10.56
C ALA A 19 13.46 4.98 -9.13
N ILE A 20 13.02 4.17 -8.16
CA ILE A 20 13.00 4.50 -6.74
C ILE A 20 14.43 4.73 -6.21
N ALA A 21 15.36 3.84 -6.53
CA ALA A 21 16.74 3.93 -6.07
C ALA A 21 17.45 5.21 -6.57
N ARG A 22 17.07 5.74 -7.72
CA ARG A 22 17.59 6.99 -8.29
C ARG A 22 16.97 8.24 -7.67
N GLN A 23 15.91 8.11 -6.89
CA GLN A 23 15.13 9.22 -6.30
C GLN A 23 14.89 8.98 -4.81
N PRO A 24 15.97 8.83 -3.98
CA PRO A 24 15.84 8.47 -2.57
C PRO A 24 15.09 9.52 -1.73
N GLU A 25 15.01 10.76 -2.21
CA GLU A 25 14.25 11.86 -1.58
C GLU A 25 12.76 11.57 -1.50
N LEU A 26 12.21 10.76 -2.43
CA LEU A 26 10.79 10.42 -2.44
C LEU A 26 10.32 9.76 -1.13
N TRP A 27 11.19 9.04 -0.43
CA TRP A 27 10.87 8.43 0.86
C TRP A 27 10.60 9.43 1.98
N LYS A 28 11.02 10.68 1.79
CA LYS A 28 10.90 11.77 2.77
C LYS A 28 9.88 12.83 2.39
N GLU A 29 9.34 12.79 1.15
CA GLU A 29 8.38 13.80 0.66
C GLU A 29 7.04 13.73 1.40
N ASP A 30 6.65 12.55 1.88
CA ASP A 30 5.36 12.34 2.52
C ASP A 30 5.51 11.44 3.75
N THR A 31 5.30 12.02 4.92
CA THR A 31 5.42 11.33 6.21
C THR A 31 4.07 11.10 6.90
N TYR A 32 2.97 11.43 6.21
CA TYR A 32 1.61 11.43 6.78
C TYR A 32 1.25 10.13 7.49
N LEU A 33 1.49 8.97 6.87
CA LEU A 33 1.14 7.68 7.47
C LEU A 33 2.02 7.35 8.67
N ARG A 34 3.31 7.66 8.60
CA ARG A 34 4.27 7.42 9.68
C ARG A 34 3.98 8.29 10.91
N ASP A 35 3.66 9.55 10.66
CA ASP A 35 3.52 10.56 11.71
C ASP A 35 2.09 10.60 12.28
N TYR A 36 1.17 9.76 11.76
CA TYR A 36 -0.18 9.67 12.29
C TYR A 36 -0.17 8.97 13.66
N PRO A 37 -0.51 9.67 14.77
CA PRO A 37 -0.19 9.23 16.14
C PRO A 37 -0.81 7.89 16.56
N GLN A 38 -1.91 7.51 15.96
CA GLN A 38 -2.65 6.27 16.28
C GLN A 38 -2.55 5.23 15.17
N GLY A 39 -1.70 5.49 14.16
CA GLY A 39 -1.56 4.62 13.01
C GLY A 39 -0.61 3.45 13.27
N PRO A 40 -0.78 2.35 12.53
CA PRO A 40 0.09 1.18 12.63
C PRO A 40 1.43 1.34 11.88
N PHE A 41 1.69 2.52 11.28
CA PHE A 41 2.74 2.74 10.29
C PHE A 41 3.97 3.50 10.80
N ALA A 42 4.11 3.68 12.12
CA ALA A 42 5.19 4.49 12.71
C ALA A 42 6.62 4.04 12.36
N GLN A 43 6.82 2.79 11.91
CA GLN A 43 8.13 2.22 11.58
C GLN A 43 8.34 1.99 10.08
N ILE A 44 7.61 2.71 9.23
CA ILE A 44 7.76 2.57 7.78
C ILE A 44 7.99 3.92 7.10
N GLU A 45 8.55 3.87 5.91
CA GLU A 45 8.58 4.99 4.97
C GLU A 45 7.62 4.69 3.82
N THR A 46 6.93 5.71 3.32
CA THR A 46 5.92 5.56 2.26
C THR A 46 6.15 6.57 1.15
N ILE A 47 6.15 6.09 -0.10
CA ILE A 47 6.00 6.94 -1.29
C ILE A 47 4.53 6.86 -1.70
N MET A 48 3.85 8.00 -1.62
CA MET A 48 2.42 8.08 -1.92
C MET A 48 2.21 8.40 -3.39
N LEU A 49 1.66 7.44 -4.16
CA LEU A 49 1.39 7.61 -5.58
C LEU A 49 -0.06 8.07 -5.83
N ARG A 50 -1.03 7.43 -5.18
CA ARG A 50 -2.44 7.82 -5.18
C ARG A 50 -3.02 7.70 -3.78
N PHE A 51 -3.77 8.69 -3.37
CA PHE A 51 -4.40 8.72 -2.04
C PHE A 51 -5.56 9.72 -2.04
N PRO A 52 -6.51 9.65 -1.09
CA PRO A 52 -7.47 10.73 -0.88
C PRO A 52 -6.79 12.06 -0.59
N VAL A 53 -7.45 13.14 -0.90
CA VAL A 53 -6.98 14.48 -0.51
C VAL A 53 -6.86 14.52 1.01
N LYS A 54 -5.67 14.87 1.51
CA LYS A 54 -5.44 15.01 2.95
C LYS A 54 -6.07 16.29 3.42
N SER A 55 -6.85 16.22 4.49
CA SER A 55 -7.34 17.44 5.13
C SER A 55 -6.24 18.04 6.00
N VAL A 56 -5.82 19.25 5.67
CA VAL A 56 -5.02 20.09 6.55
C VAL A 56 -5.99 21.14 7.11
N VAL A 57 -6.72 20.78 8.15
CA VAL A 57 -7.67 21.68 8.80
C VAL A 57 -7.23 21.94 10.23
N GLU A 58 -7.10 23.21 10.58
CA GLU A 58 -6.61 23.67 11.88
C GLU A 58 -7.72 23.83 12.91
N THR A 59 -8.99 23.82 12.48
CA THR A 59 -10.14 24.02 13.38
C THR A 59 -11.18 22.90 13.24
N GLU A 60 -11.93 22.66 14.31
CA GLU A 60 -12.99 21.65 14.35
C GLU A 60 -14.14 21.99 13.36
N GLU A 61 -14.46 23.27 13.22
CA GLU A 61 -15.49 23.73 12.26
C GLU A 61 -15.07 23.48 10.82
N ALA A 62 -13.80 23.77 10.46
CA ALA A 62 -13.27 23.51 9.15
C ALA A 62 -13.22 22.01 8.86
N LEU A 63 -12.92 21.17 9.87
CA LEU A 63 -12.99 19.74 9.75
C LEU A 63 -14.41 19.25 9.44
N LYS A 64 -15.41 19.74 10.17
CA LYS A 64 -16.82 19.40 9.96
C LYS A 64 -17.26 19.78 8.53
N GLN A 65 -16.90 20.97 8.05
CA GLN A 65 -17.22 21.41 6.69
C GLN A 65 -16.51 20.57 5.65
N HIS A 66 -15.24 20.23 5.86
CA HIS A 66 -14.49 19.35 4.97
C HIS A 66 -15.14 17.97 4.86
N LEU A 67 -15.58 17.39 6.00
CA LEU A 67 -16.17 16.06 6.04
C LEU A 67 -17.54 15.95 5.35
N VAL A 68 -18.29 17.06 5.21
CA VAL A 68 -19.60 17.07 4.52
C VAL A 68 -19.47 16.67 3.04
N HIS A 69 -18.36 17.02 2.39
CA HIS A 69 -18.11 16.73 0.97
C HIS A 69 -16.96 15.74 0.75
N TYR A 70 -16.41 15.19 1.83
CA TYR A 70 -15.26 14.29 1.76
C TYR A 70 -15.69 12.88 1.37
N ASP A 71 -15.30 12.47 0.16
CA ASP A 71 -15.36 11.06 -0.26
C ASP A 71 -14.00 10.39 -0.05
N GLN A 72 -13.90 9.56 1.01
CA GLN A 72 -12.68 8.79 1.28
C GLN A 72 -12.31 7.79 0.17
N HIS A 73 -13.21 7.56 -0.78
CA HIS A 73 -13.00 6.69 -1.93
C HIS A 73 -12.51 7.47 -3.16
N GLU A 74 -12.56 8.79 -3.11
CA GLU A 74 -11.97 9.61 -4.15
C GLU A 74 -10.46 9.73 -3.93
N ASN A 75 -9.69 9.30 -4.93
CA ASN A 75 -8.24 9.30 -4.89
C ASN A 75 -7.69 10.16 -6.03
N ILE A 76 -6.68 10.96 -5.71
CA ILE A 76 -5.95 11.78 -6.68
C ILE A 76 -4.53 11.25 -6.88
N ASP A 77 -3.93 11.60 -8.02
CA ASP A 77 -2.53 11.32 -8.28
C ASP A 77 -1.65 12.31 -7.53
N TYR A 78 -0.70 11.81 -6.76
CA TYR A 78 0.32 12.59 -6.06
C TYR A 78 1.54 12.84 -6.98
N PRO A 79 2.35 13.87 -6.73
CA PRO A 79 3.51 14.20 -7.57
C PRO A 79 4.45 13.01 -7.82
N ALA A 80 4.65 12.14 -6.82
CA ALA A 80 5.47 10.95 -6.95
C ALA A 80 4.99 9.99 -8.04
N TYR A 81 3.67 9.95 -8.36
CA TYR A 81 3.15 9.09 -9.43
C TYR A 81 3.54 9.58 -10.83
N HIS A 82 3.84 10.86 -10.96
CA HIS A 82 4.38 11.44 -12.20
C HIS A 82 5.90 11.26 -12.30
N LYS A 83 6.59 11.12 -11.17
CA LYS A 83 8.03 10.85 -11.12
C LYS A 83 8.35 9.35 -11.30
N LEU A 84 7.49 8.46 -10.80
CA LEU A 84 7.62 7.00 -10.86
C LEU A 84 6.63 6.40 -11.86
N HIS A 85 6.73 6.80 -13.12
CA HIS A 85 5.82 6.32 -14.17
C HIS A 85 5.97 4.81 -14.45
N GLU A 86 7.07 4.20 -14.02
CA GLU A 86 7.31 2.74 -14.09
C GLU A 86 6.31 1.93 -13.22
N ALA A 87 5.66 2.57 -12.25
CA ALA A 87 4.59 1.94 -11.49
C ALA A 87 3.33 1.72 -12.35
N ARG A 88 3.08 2.56 -13.37
CA ARG A 88 1.84 2.54 -14.17
C ARG A 88 1.59 1.23 -14.87
N PRO A 89 2.55 0.63 -15.62
CA PRO A 89 2.30 -0.65 -16.28
C PRO A 89 1.96 -1.76 -15.29
N ILE A 90 2.59 -1.80 -14.11
CA ILE A 90 2.29 -2.80 -13.08
C ILE A 90 0.85 -2.63 -12.59
N VAL A 91 0.46 -1.40 -12.25
CA VAL A 91 -0.88 -1.07 -11.76
C VAL A 91 -1.95 -1.35 -12.81
N MET A 92 -1.74 -0.90 -14.06
CA MET A 92 -2.73 -1.08 -15.14
C MET A 92 -2.88 -2.54 -15.58
N ASN A 93 -1.78 -3.31 -15.60
CA ASN A 93 -1.85 -4.75 -15.86
C ASN A 93 -2.61 -5.48 -14.76
N LEU A 94 -2.38 -5.10 -13.48
CA LEU A 94 -3.15 -5.66 -12.36
C LEU A 94 -4.64 -5.30 -12.48
N MET A 95 -4.97 -4.02 -12.76
CA MET A 95 -6.35 -3.58 -13.01
C MET A 95 -7.03 -4.42 -14.08
N ALA A 96 -6.38 -4.62 -15.23
CA ALA A 96 -6.92 -5.42 -16.34
C ALA A 96 -7.09 -6.90 -15.92
N TYR A 97 -6.10 -7.46 -15.23
CA TYR A 97 -6.11 -8.87 -14.82
C TYR A 97 -7.25 -9.19 -13.86
N VAL A 98 -7.48 -8.33 -12.87
CA VAL A 98 -8.54 -8.51 -11.87
C VAL A 98 -9.90 -7.93 -12.31
N ARG A 99 -10.01 -7.43 -13.54
CA ARG A 99 -11.20 -6.74 -14.07
C ARG A 99 -11.66 -5.62 -13.16
N GLY A 100 -10.69 -4.78 -12.74
CA GLY A 100 -10.94 -3.67 -11.83
C GLY A 100 -11.80 -2.58 -12.46
N GLU A 101 -12.75 -2.06 -11.69
CA GLU A 101 -13.68 -0.99 -12.11
C GLU A 101 -13.13 0.40 -11.78
N ARG A 102 -12.44 0.53 -10.65
CA ARG A 102 -11.91 1.80 -10.15
C ARG A 102 -10.58 1.57 -9.45
N LEU A 103 -9.60 2.42 -9.73
CA LEU A 103 -8.31 2.45 -9.04
C LEU A 103 -8.41 3.34 -7.80
N GLY A 104 -8.05 2.80 -6.65
CA GLY A 104 -8.01 3.49 -5.37
C GLY A 104 -6.62 3.98 -4.99
N ARG A 105 -6.22 3.70 -3.75
CA ARG A 105 -4.90 4.05 -3.23
C ARG A 105 -3.81 3.25 -3.93
N VAL A 106 -2.69 3.89 -4.18
CA VAL A 106 -1.45 3.25 -4.62
C VAL A 106 -0.31 3.84 -3.81
N MET A 107 0.37 3.02 -3.03
CA MET A 107 1.44 3.44 -2.12
C MET A 107 2.58 2.44 -2.18
N ILE A 108 3.81 2.93 -2.10
CA ILE A 108 4.99 2.07 -1.97
C ILE A 108 5.51 2.21 -0.54
N ASN A 109 5.52 1.10 0.19
CA ASN A 109 5.95 1.04 1.57
C ASN A 109 7.31 0.35 1.68
N LYS A 110 8.19 0.96 2.47
CA LYS A 110 9.49 0.41 2.83
C LYS A 110 9.54 0.13 4.33
N ILE A 111 9.96 -1.07 4.69
CA ILE A 111 10.16 -1.52 6.06
C ILE A 111 11.63 -1.94 6.19
N ALA A 112 12.39 -1.22 6.99
CA ALA A 112 13.79 -1.55 7.28
C ALA A 112 13.91 -2.87 8.07
N PRO A 113 15.09 -3.51 8.08
CA PRO A 113 15.37 -4.66 8.95
C PRO A 113 14.98 -4.38 10.42
N GLY A 114 14.22 -5.29 11.05
CA GLY A 114 13.67 -5.13 12.39
C GLY A 114 12.41 -4.27 12.48
N GLY A 115 12.02 -3.57 11.41
CA GLY A 115 10.82 -2.75 11.35
C GLY A 115 9.55 -3.57 11.14
N ARG A 116 8.39 -2.94 11.39
CA ARG A 116 7.08 -3.59 11.28
C ARG A 116 5.95 -2.63 10.94
N ILE A 117 4.86 -3.20 10.42
CA ILE A 117 3.53 -2.62 10.46
C ILE A 117 2.80 -3.32 11.60
N PHE A 118 2.32 -2.53 12.58
CA PHE A 118 1.65 -3.08 13.77
C PHE A 118 0.32 -3.74 13.40
N PRO A 119 -0.14 -4.74 14.21
CA PRO A 119 -1.42 -5.40 13.99
C PRO A 119 -2.58 -4.39 13.92
N HIS A 120 -3.36 -4.47 12.86
CA HIS A 120 -4.56 -3.66 12.64
C HIS A 120 -5.47 -4.31 11.61
N ALA A 121 -6.73 -3.91 11.58
CA ALA A 121 -7.65 -4.15 10.49
C ALA A 121 -7.92 -2.83 9.76
N ASP A 122 -8.12 -2.89 8.46
CA ASP A 122 -8.59 -1.72 7.72
C ASP A 122 -10.01 -1.33 8.18
N SER A 123 -10.33 -0.03 8.09
CA SER A 123 -11.69 0.40 8.45
C SER A 123 -12.74 -0.35 7.63
N PRO A 124 -13.89 -0.74 8.22
CA PRO A 124 -14.92 -1.50 7.50
C PRO A 124 -15.36 -0.83 6.20
N VAL A 125 -15.55 0.48 6.21
CA VAL A 125 -15.95 1.25 5.02
C VAL A 125 -14.92 1.12 3.90
N HIS A 126 -13.61 1.14 4.24
CA HIS A 126 -12.53 0.96 3.26
C HIS A 126 -12.49 -0.49 2.76
N ALA A 127 -12.46 -1.45 3.67
CA ALA A 127 -12.30 -2.88 3.34
C ALA A 127 -13.51 -3.49 2.64
N GLU A 128 -14.70 -2.88 2.76
CA GLU A 128 -15.88 -3.27 2.00
C GLU A 128 -15.91 -2.71 0.58
N TYR A 129 -15.32 -1.54 0.38
CA TYR A 129 -15.32 -0.89 -0.92
C TYR A 129 -14.17 -1.34 -1.80
N TRP A 130 -12.98 -1.57 -1.24
CA TRP A 130 -11.74 -1.85 -1.94
C TRP A 130 -11.25 -3.28 -1.71
N THR A 131 -10.82 -3.92 -2.78
CA THR A 131 -9.98 -5.12 -2.75
C THR A 131 -8.52 -4.68 -2.74
N ARG A 132 -7.73 -5.14 -1.76
CA ARG A 132 -6.34 -4.74 -1.59
C ARG A 132 -5.38 -5.79 -2.10
N PHE A 133 -4.43 -5.32 -2.90
CA PHE A 133 -3.34 -6.14 -3.44
C PHE A 133 -1.99 -5.61 -2.98
N HIS A 134 -1.06 -6.55 -2.79
CA HIS A 134 0.35 -6.26 -2.55
C HIS A 134 1.18 -6.76 -3.73
N VAL A 135 1.92 -5.86 -4.36
CA VAL A 135 2.99 -6.18 -5.31
C VAL A 135 4.29 -6.15 -4.54
N CYS A 136 4.93 -7.30 -4.37
CA CYS A 136 6.22 -7.37 -3.70
C CYS A 136 7.32 -6.90 -4.65
N LEU A 137 7.94 -5.78 -4.33
CA LEU A 137 9.04 -5.22 -5.14
C LEU A 137 10.39 -5.77 -4.69
N GLN A 138 10.62 -5.83 -3.37
CA GLN A 138 11.84 -6.36 -2.76
C GLN A 138 11.50 -7.05 -1.45
N SER A 139 12.09 -8.22 -1.23
CA SER A 139 12.02 -8.94 0.05
C SER A 139 13.18 -9.91 0.20
N SER A 140 13.59 -10.17 1.43
CA SER A 140 14.57 -11.19 1.80
C SER A 140 13.97 -12.20 2.78
N PRO A 141 14.55 -13.40 2.94
CA PRO A 141 14.12 -14.35 3.95
C PRO A 141 14.03 -13.72 5.35
N GLY A 142 13.00 -14.08 6.12
CA GLY A 142 12.73 -13.51 7.45
C GLY A 142 11.57 -12.50 7.47
N TYR A 143 11.10 -12.06 6.30
CA TYR A 143 9.88 -11.26 6.20
C TYR A 143 8.63 -12.12 6.40
N ILE A 144 7.69 -11.64 7.21
CA ILE A 144 6.44 -12.33 7.52
C ILE A 144 5.28 -11.36 7.35
N PHE A 145 4.27 -11.77 6.58
CA PHE A 145 2.98 -11.09 6.53
C PHE A 145 1.92 -12.02 7.15
N ARG A 146 1.26 -11.55 8.23
CA ARG A 146 0.16 -12.24 8.89
C ARG A 146 -1.17 -11.63 8.53
N CYS A 147 -2.20 -12.47 8.40
CA CYS A 147 -3.59 -12.05 8.23
C CYS A 147 -4.49 -13.12 8.86
N GLY A 148 -5.17 -12.76 9.95
CA GLY A 148 -5.91 -13.70 10.77
C GLY A 148 -5.02 -14.84 11.27
N ASP A 149 -5.41 -16.07 10.98
CA ASP A 149 -4.71 -17.30 11.36
C ASP A 149 -3.65 -17.78 10.34
N GLU A 150 -3.44 -17.02 9.25
CA GLU A 150 -2.51 -17.38 8.19
C GLU A 150 -1.31 -16.43 8.13
N GLN A 151 -0.20 -16.94 7.62
CA GLN A 151 0.99 -16.13 7.33
C GLN A 151 1.63 -16.56 6.01
N VAL A 152 2.24 -15.59 5.31
CA VAL A 152 2.93 -15.83 4.04
C VAL A 152 4.26 -15.08 3.99
N PHE A 153 5.15 -15.60 3.14
CA PHE A 153 6.33 -14.92 2.64
C PHE A 153 6.10 -14.58 1.17
N MET A 154 6.03 -13.29 0.85
CA MET A 154 5.87 -12.81 -0.52
C MET A 154 7.23 -12.54 -1.14
N ARG A 155 7.51 -13.13 -2.30
CA ARG A 155 8.76 -12.95 -3.04
C ARG A 155 8.67 -11.77 -4.00
N ALA A 156 9.79 -11.16 -4.32
CA ALA A 156 9.86 -10.11 -5.34
C ALA A 156 9.24 -10.59 -6.67
N GLY A 157 8.45 -9.73 -7.30
CA GLY A 157 7.68 -10.04 -8.51
C GLY A 157 6.40 -10.84 -8.28
N GLU A 158 6.01 -11.13 -7.03
CA GLU A 158 4.71 -11.73 -6.74
C GLU A 158 3.66 -10.66 -6.44
N ILE A 159 2.42 -10.91 -6.87
CA ILE A 159 1.23 -10.13 -6.53
C ILE A 159 0.31 -11.00 -5.71
N TRP A 160 -0.14 -10.46 -4.59
CA TRP A 160 -1.02 -11.15 -3.65
C TRP A 160 -2.23 -10.31 -3.30
N TYR A 161 -3.41 -10.95 -3.26
CA TYR A 161 -4.57 -10.50 -2.51
C TYR A 161 -4.45 -10.95 -1.07
N PHE A 162 -4.98 -10.17 -0.13
CA PHE A 162 -5.25 -10.61 1.24
C PHE A 162 -6.54 -10.00 1.76
N ASN A 163 -7.13 -10.65 2.77
CA ASN A 163 -8.38 -10.22 3.37
C ASN A 163 -8.13 -9.10 4.40
N ASN A 164 -8.11 -7.86 3.93
CA ASN A 164 -7.84 -6.67 4.75
C ASN A 164 -8.95 -6.31 5.75
N LYS A 165 -10.03 -7.09 5.80
CA LYS A 165 -11.06 -6.99 6.86
C LYS A 165 -10.60 -7.60 8.17
N LEU A 166 -9.67 -8.55 8.11
CA LEU A 166 -9.11 -9.20 9.28
C LEU A 166 -7.88 -8.45 9.80
N GLU A 167 -7.59 -8.67 11.08
CA GLU A 167 -6.35 -8.19 11.65
C GLU A 167 -5.15 -8.72 10.86
N HIS A 168 -4.25 -7.82 10.50
CA HIS A 168 -3.06 -8.14 9.76
C HIS A 168 -1.86 -7.31 10.22
N SER A 169 -0.68 -7.87 10.04
CA SER A 169 0.59 -7.25 10.42
C SER A 169 1.72 -7.69 9.50
N VAL A 170 2.79 -6.90 9.50
CA VAL A 170 3.99 -7.21 8.73
C VAL A 170 5.21 -7.05 9.61
N GLU A 171 6.14 -8.00 9.56
CA GLU A 171 7.43 -7.93 10.23
C GLU A 171 8.54 -8.18 9.22
N ASN A 172 9.57 -7.35 9.24
CA ASN A 172 10.77 -7.56 8.45
C ASN A 172 11.91 -8.02 9.35
N ASN A 173 12.03 -9.32 9.57
CA ASN A 173 13.15 -9.94 10.28
C ASN A 173 14.28 -10.34 9.31
N GLY A 174 14.24 -9.88 8.08
CA GLY A 174 15.28 -10.08 7.08
C GLY A 174 16.46 -9.11 7.26
N VAL A 175 17.43 -9.22 6.36
CA VAL A 175 18.67 -8.40 6.38
C VAL A 175 18.60 -7.16 5.50
N ASP A 176 17.62 -7.11 4.60
CA ASP A 176 17.43 -6.02 3.64
C ASP A 176 16.07 -5.33 3.84
N ASP A 177 15.91 -4.13 3.29
CA ASP A 177 14.62 -3.45 3.24
C ASP A 177 13.58 -4.31 2.52
N ARG A 178 12.41 -4.42 3.11
CA ARG A 178 11.24 -4.92 2.40
C ARG A 178 10.52 -3.76 1.73
N ILE A 179 10.34 -3.85 0.42
CA ILE A 179 9.61 -2.84 -0.37
C ILE A 179 8.42 -3.50 -1.06
N SER A 180 7.22 -2.93 -0.87
CA SER A 180 6.02 -3.40 -1.56
C SER A 180 5.13 -2.26 -1.99
N MET A 181 4.49 -2.42 -3.15
CA MET A 181 3.45 -1.52 -3.59
C MET A 181 2.08 -2.07 -3.20
N VAL A 182 1.32 -1.27 -2.46
CA VAL A 182 -0.07 -1.54 -2.10
C VAL A 182 -0.96 -0.92 -3.16
N VAL A 183 -1.92 -1.67 -3.68
CA VAL A 183 -2.85 -1.22 -4.71
C VAL A 183 -4.27 -1.58 -4.28
N ASP A 184 -5.11 -0.59 -4.09
CA ASP A 184 -6.54 -0.77 -3.82
C ASP A 184 -7.31 -0.69 -5.14
N ILE A 185 -8.10 -1.71 -5.43
CA ILE A 185 -8.89 -1.81 -6.66
C ILE A 185 -10.32 -2.19 -6.27
N ARG A 186 -11.31 -1.45 -6.79
CA ARG A 186 -12.68 -1.90 -6.75
C ARG A 186 -12.87 -2.95 -7.83
N THR A 187 -13.23 -4.15 -7.41
CA THR A 187 -13.56 -5.27 -8.31
C THR A 187 -15.05 -5.56 -8.23
N SER A 188 -15.65 -6.02 -9.33
CA SER A 188 -17.03 -6.55 -9.33
C SER A 188 -17.13 -7.69 -8.32
N ARG A 189 -18.14 -7.67 -7.51
CA ARG A 189 -18.47 -8.74 -6.55
C ARG A 189 -19.29 -9.81 -7.23
#